data_6d738bd56fa97d516d1fb0fd928a0fcf
#
_entry.id   6d738bd56fa97d516d1fb0fd928a0fcf
#
_cell.length_a   1.000
_cell.length_b   1.000
_cell.length_c   1.000
_cell.angle_alpha   90.00
_cell.angle_beta   90.00
_cell.angle_gamma   90.00
#
_symmetry.space_group_name_H-M   'P 1'
#
loop_
_entity.id
_entity.type
_entity.pdbx_description
1 polymer ?
#
loop_
_entity_poly.entity_id
_entity_poly.type
_entity_poly.pdbx_seq_one_letter_code
_entity_poly.pdbx_strand_id
1 'polypeptide(L)'
;MSRLRRTNYQKYLADLAEQYGVEDKIEFLGSLSGEEMKQAFLDANVFVLPSTIENSPNSLGEAMLLGLPCVAAAVGGIPSMLENGREGLLYGDALDDKALADAVLRILQSADGGMALGRAARARALQTHDAARNAGELEQIYKTILQEEQP
;
A
#
# COMPACT_ATOMS: atom_id res chain seq x y z
N MET A 1 -25.40 -12.18 -17.93
CA MET A 1 -24.45 -11.91 -16.83
C MET A 1 -24.07 -13.22 -16.16
N SER A 2 -22.86 -13.70 -16.38
CA SER A 2 -22.35 -14.95 -15.84
C SER A 2 -22.16 -14.79 -14.33
N ARG A 3 -22.89 -15.58 -13.53
CA ARG A 3 -22.61 -15.71 -12.08
C ARG A 3 -21.28 -16.45 -11.96
N LEU A 4 -20.16 -15.71 -11.82
CA LEU A 4 -18.90 -16.27 -11.39
C LEU A 4 -19.13 -16.99 -10.05
N ARG A 5 -18.80 -18.28 -9.99
CA ARG A 5 -18.83 -19.04 -8.71
C ARG A 5 -17.89 -18.34 -7.74
N ARG A 6 -18.44 -17.77 -6.67
CA ARG A 6 -17.64 -17.24 -5.57
C ARG A 6 -16.75 -18.35 -5.00
N THR A 7 -15.47 -18.04 -4.79
CA THR A 7 -14.56 -18.94 -4.07
C THR A 7 -15.04 -19.12 -2.62
N ASN A 8 -14.59 -20.15 -1.92
CA ASN A 8 -14.92 -20.35 -0.51
C ASN A 8 -14.50 -19.14 0.35
N TYR A 9 -13.38 -18.49 0.00
CA TYR A 9 -12.92 -17.30 0.68
C TYR A 9 -13.83 -16.08 0.44
N GLN A 10 -14.29 -15.88 -0.78
CA GLN A 10 -15.24 -14.81 -1.10
C GLN A 10 -16.59 -15.00 -0.39
N LYS A 11 -17.02 -16.25 -0.19
CA LYS A 11 -18.22 -16.54 0.62
C LYS A 11 -17.98 -16.19 2.09
N TYR A 12 -16.85 -16.63 2.64
CA TYR A 12 -16.47 -16.32 4.02
C TYR A 12 -16.45 -14.81 4.28
N LEU A 13 -15.88 -14.01 3.36
CA LEU A 13 -15.87 -12.55 3.49
C LEU A 13 -17.28 -11.95 3.42
N ALA A 14 -18.15 -12.48 2.57
CA ALA A 14 -19.53 -12.01 2.46
C ALA A 14 -20.32 -12.32 3.74
N ASP A 15 -20.20 -13.55 4.27
CA ASP A 15 -20.84 -13.98 5.50
C ASP A 15 -20.35 -13.14 6.70
N LEU A 16 -19.06 -12.82 6.73
CA LEU A 16 -18.47 -11.95 7.76
C LEU A 16 -19.01 -10.50 7.66
N ALA A 17 -19.11 -9.95 6.45
CA ALA A 17 -19.67 -8.62 6.23
C ALA A 17 -21.12 -8.55 6.69
N GLU A 18 -21.94 -9.56 6.40
CA GLU A 18 -23.33 -9.68 6.85
C GLU A 18 -23.39 -9.76 8.39
N GLN A 19 -22.54 -10.59 9.00
CA GLN A 19 -22.46 -10.72 10.47
C GLN A 19 -22.21 -9.39 11.17
N TYR A 20 -21.41 -8.50 10.56
CA TYR A 20 -21.11 -7.17 11.09
C TYR A 20 -22.04 -6.07 10.56
N GLY A 21 -23.00 -6.39 9.68
CA GLY A 21 -23.95 -5.43 9.11
C GLY A 21 -23.29 -4.33 8.28
N VAL A 22 -22.22 -4.69 7.54
CA VAL A 22 -21.42 -3.76 6.71
C VAL A 22 -21.38 -4.18 5.24
N GLU A 23 -22.20 -5.13 4.80
CA GLU A 23 -22.22 -5.64 3.44
C GLU A 23 -22.53 -4.57 2.40
N ASP A 24 -23.33 -3.56 2.76
CA ASP A 24 -23.66 -2.39 1.93
C ASP A 24 -22.53 -1.34 1.87
N LYS A 25 -21.47 -1.50 2.66
CA LYS A 25 -20.29 -0.62 2.71
C LYS A 25 -19.08 -1.19 1.99
N ILE A 26 -19.18 -2.43 1.49
CA ILE A 26 -18.06 -3.14 0.85
C ILE A 26 -18.35 -3.32 -0.62
N GLU A 27 -17.44 -2.83 -1.46
CA GLU A 27 -17.44 -3.06 -2.89
C GLU A 27 -16.24 -3.91 -3.30
N PHE A 28 -16.49 -5.02 -3.98
CA PHE A 28 -15.45 -5.89 -4.54
C PHE A 28 -15.22 -5.52 -6.00
N LEU A 29 -14.17 -4.79 -6.27
CA LEU A 29 -13.85 -4.28 -7.61
C LEU A 29 -13.33 -5.37 -8.57
N GLY A 30 -12.84 -6.51 -8.03
CA GLY A 30 -12.26 -7.57 -8.84
C GLY A 30 -10.89 -7.18 -9.41
N SER A 31 -10.58 -7.71 -10.61
CA SER A 31 -9.33 -7.36 -11.31
C SER A 31 -9.50 -6.04 -12.05
N LEU A 32 -8.62 -5.10 -11.79
CA LEU A 32 -8.58 -3.78 -12.43
C LEU A 32 -7.41 -3.70 -13.41
N SER A 33 -7.60 -2.97 -14.49
CA SER A 33 -6.49 -2.48 -15.32
C SER A 33 -5.68 -1.42 -14.59
N GLY A 34 -4.49 -1.07 -15.09
CA GLY A 34 -3.66 -0.04 -14.46
C GLY A 34 -4.34 1.33 -14.36
N GLU A 35 -5.13 1.73 -15.36
CA GLU A 35 -5.85 3.00 -15.32
C GLU A 35 -7.03 2.98 -14.35
N GLU A 36 -7.78 1.86 -14.28
CA GLU A 36 -8.85 1.67 -13.29
C GLU A 36 -8.29 1.65 -11.86
N MET A 37 -7.14 0.98 -11.64
CA MET A 37 -6.46 0.98 -10.34
C MET A 37 -6.01 2.37 -9.93
N LYS A 38 -5.40 3.12 -10.85
CA LYS A 38 -5.01 4.51 -10.62
C LYS A 38 -6.22 5.37 -10.25
N GLN A 39 -7.34 5.22 -10.96
CA GLN A 39 -8.55 5.96 -10.65
C GLN A 39 -9.10 5.59 -9.26
N ALA A 40 -9.13 4.29 -8.92
CA ALA A 40 -9.54 3.84 -7.60
C ALA A 40 -8.67 4.44 -6.48
N PHE A 41 -7.35 4.56 -6.68
CA PHE A 41 -6.47 5.25 -5.74
C PHE A 41 -6.74 6.75 -5.64
N LEU A 42 -7.03 7.42 -6.76
CA LEU A 42 -7.35 8.86 -6.76
C LEU A 42 -8.69 9.18 -6.09
N ASP A 43 -9.64 8.27 -6.14
CA ASP A 43 -10.96 8.40 -5.51
C ASP A 43 -10.95 8.00 -4.02
N ALA A 44 -9.88 7.33 -3.56
CA ALA A 44 -9.77 6.88 -2.19
C ALA A 44 -9.26 7.99 -1.23
N ASN A 45 -9.63 7.88 0.04
CA ASN A 45 -9.10 8.75 1.10
C ASN A 45 -7.90 8.13 1.83
N VAL A 46 -7.82 6.79 1.90
CA VAL A 46 -6.77 6.03 2.57
C VAL A 46 -6.53 4.74 1.82
N PHE A 47 -5.27 4.41 1.56
CA PHE A 47 -4.86 3.09 1.12
C PHE A 47 -4.54 2.22 2.34
N VAL A 48 -5.06 0.99 2.37
CA VAL A 48 -4.88 0.05 3.48
C VAL A 48 -4.24 -1.23 2.97
N LEU A 49 -3.12 -1.62 3.57
CA LEU A 49 -2.41 -2.86 3.25
C LEU A 49 -2.26 -3.73 4.52
N PRO A 50 -3.24 -4.60 4.84
CA PRO A 50 -3.24 -5.44 6.03
C PRO A 50 -2.56 -6.80 5.80
N SER A 51 -1.54 -6.85 4.98
CA SER A 51 -0.83 -8.09 4.66
C SER A 51 -0.09 -8.65 5.88
N THR A 52 -0.12 -9.96 6.05
CA THR A 52 0.63 -10.65 7.11
C THR A 52 2.07 -10.97 6.69
N ILE A 53 2.34 -11.01 5.39
CA ILE A 53 3.67 -11.24 4.80
C ILE A 53 3.78 -10.36 3.57
N GLU A 54 4.82 -9.56 3.51
CA GLU A 54 5.18 -8.75 2.34
C GLU A 54 6.70 -8.61 2.23
N ASN A 55 7.17 -8.38 1.01
CA ASN A 55 8.56 -8.00 0.79
C ASN A 55 8.66 -6.52 0.36
N SER A 56 8.21 -6.22 -0.85
CA SER A 56 8.17 -4.86 -1.40
C SER A 56 6.89 -4.72 -2.26
N PRO A 57 5.74 -4.44 -1.63
CA PRO A 57 4.46 -4.40 -2.33
C PRO A 57 4.36 -3.22 -3.30
N ASN A 58 4.22 -3.52 -4.59
CA ASN A 58 4.08 -2.49 -5.63
C ASN A 58 2.88 -1.57 -5.39
N SER A 59 1.77 -2.13 -4.90
CA SER A 59 0.55 -1.35 -4.62
C SER A 59 0.77 -0.25 -3.56
N LEU A 60 1.63 -0.50 -2.56
CA LEU A 60 2.02 0.53 -1.60
C LEU A 60 2.83 1.64 -2.29
N GLY A 61 3.82 1.27 -3.11
CA GLY A 61 4.60 2.22 -3.89
C GLY A 61 3.75 3.08 -4.84
N GLU A 62 2.78 2.47 -5.51
CA GLU A 62 1.83 3.15 -6.40
C GLU A 62 0.93 4.13 -5.62
N ALA A 63 0.37 3.71 -4.47
CA ALA A 63 -0.42 4.57 -3.61
C ALA A 63 0.42 5.77 -3.10
N MET A 64 1.66 5.52 -2.69
CA MET A 64 2.61 6.57 -2.28
C MET A 64 2.91 7.54 -3.43
N LEU A 65 3.16 7.06 -4.65
CA LEU A 65 3.40 7.91 -5.84
C LEU A 65 2.22 8.82 -6.14
N LEU A 66 1.00 8.38 -5.90
CA LEU A 66 -0.21 9.18 -6.06
C LEU A 66 -0.47 10.13 -4.90
N GLY A 67 0.30 10.03 -3.81
CA GLY A 67 0.15 10.87 -2.63
C GLY A 67 -1.02 10.47 -1.75
N LEU A 68 -1.51 9.24 -1.88
CA LEU A 68 -2.58 8.72 -1.05
C LEU A 68 -2.05 8.40 0.36
N PRO A 69 -2.72 8.84 1.43
CA PRO A 69 -2.36 8.44 2.79
C PRO A 69 -2.42 6.92 2.94
N CYS A 70 -1.36 6.32 3.50
CA CYS A 70 -1.23 4.88 3.60
C CYS A 70 -1.26 4.40 5.05
N VAL A 71 -1.96 3.28 5.29
CA VAL A 71 -1.91 2.48 6.51
C VAL A 71 -1.47 1.08 6.14
N ALA A 72 -0.44 0.54 6.78
CA ALA A 72 0.04 -0.80 6.49
C ALA A 72 0.50 -1.55 7.75
N ALA A 73 0.49 -2.88 7.71
CA ALA A 73 1.13 -3.69 8.73
C ALA A 73 2.66 -3.55 8.65
N ALA A 74 3.34 -3.48 9.78
CA ALA A 74 4.80 -3.35 9.86
C ALA A 74 5.48 -4.71 9.63
N VAL A 75 5.25 -5.35 8.47
CA VAL A 75 5.79 -6.66 8.14
C VAL A 75 6.78 -6.61 6.98
N GLY A 76 7.75 -7.52 6.98
CA GLY A 76 8.73 -7.68 5.90
C GLY A 76 9.43 -6.39 5.53
N GLY A 77 9.40 -6.02 4.25
CA GLY A 77 10.05 -4.82 3.74
C GLY A 77 9.24 -3.51 3.86
N ILE A 78 7.97 -3.55 4.31
CA ILE A 78 7.14 -2.35 4.43
C ILE A 78 7.77 -1.24 5.26
N PRO A 79 8.39 -1.52 6.46
CA PRO A 79 9.04 -0.47 7.25
C PRO A 79 10.23 0.22 6.57
N SER A 80 10.80 -0.37 5.53
CA SER A 80 11.84 0.27 4.72
C SER A 80 11.28 1.21 3.64
N MET A 81 10.03 0.98 3.23
CA MET A 81 9.35 1.80 2.23
C MET A 81 8.68 3.03 2.83
N LEU A 82 8.15 2.93 4.05
CA LEU A 82 7.27 3.91 4.68
C LEU A 82 7.68 4.13 6.14
N GLU A 83 8.02 5.37 6.50
CA GLU A 83 8.33 5.77 7.88
C GLU A 83 7.03 6.07 8.65
N ASN A 84 6.85 5.37 9.79
CA ASN A 84 5.65 5.51 10.61
C ASN A 84 5.48 6.94 11.16
N GLY A 85 4.32 7.51 10.97
CA GLY A 85 3.95 8.85 11.45
C GLY A 85 4.48 10.00 10.60
N ARG A 86 5.27 9.72 9.57
CA ARG A 86 5.81 10.72 8.64
C ARG A 86 5.29 10.55 7.22
N GLU A 87 5.34 9.35 6.68
CA GLU A 87 4.97 9.01 5.30
C GLU A 87 3.70 8.15 5.24
N GLY A 88 3.21 7.70 6.40
CA GLY A 88 2.01 6.92 6.58
C GLY A 88 1.91 6.43 8.01
N LEU A 89 1.00 5.51 8.27
CA LEU A 89 0.87 4.87 9.58
C LEU A 89 1.15 3.37 9.47
N LEU A 90 2.00 2.88 10.35
CA LEU A 90 2.29 1.46 10.50
C LEU A 90 1.70 0.95 11.83
N TYR A 91 1.10 -0.23 11.81
CA TYR A 91 0.69 -0.94 13.01
C TYR A 91 1.47 -2.27 13.13
N GLY A 92 1.74 -2.71 14.38
CA GLY A 92 2.74 -3.72 14.65
C GLY A 92 2.32 -5.15 14.34
N ASP A 93 1.15 -5.57 14.85
CA ASP A 93 0.63 -6.92 14.63
C ASP A 93 -0.37 -6.91 13.46
N ALA A 94 -0.03 -7.60 12.38
CA ALA A 94 -0.87 -7.69 11.18
C ALA A 94 -2.25 -8.33 11.43
N LEU A 95 -2.43 -9.03 12.54
CA LEU A 95 -3.70 -9.63 12.94
C LEU A 95 -4.49 -8.77 13.95
N ASP A 96 -3.96 -7.61 14.36
CA ASP A 96 -4.64 -6.67 15.23
C ASP A 96 -5.57 -5.75 14.41
N ASP A 97 -6.81 -6.19 14.25
CA ASP A 97 -7.87 -5.46 13.54
C ASP A 97 -8.20 -4.12 14.22
N LYS A 98 -8.07 -4.04 15.54
CA LYS A 98 -8.29 -2.81 16.30
C LYS A 98 -7.18 -1.80 16.02
N ALA A 99 -5.91 -2.20 16.02
CA ALA A 99 -4.80 -1.31 15.69
C ALA A 99 -4.91 -0.79 14.24
N LEU A 100 -5.33 -1.65 13.30
CA LEU A 100 -5.64 -1.23 11.93
C LEU A 100 -6.74 -0.18 11.89
N ALA A 101 -7.87 -0.43 12.54
CA ALA A 101 -9.02 0.49 12.59
C ALA A 101 -8.62 1.83 13.21
N ASP A 102 -7.90 1.82 14.33
CA ASP A 102 -7.41 3.02 15.02
C ASP A 102 -6.48 3.84 14.11
N ALA A 103 -5.60 3.19 13.33
CA ALA A 103 -4.71 3.87 12.38
C ALA A 103 -5.50 4.53 11.22
N VAL A 104 -6.47 3.84 10.65
CA VAL A 104 -7.35 4.40 9.61
C VAL A 104 -8.15 5.59 10.15
N LEU A 105 -8.78 5.43 11.31
CA LEU A 105 -9.57 6.51 11.95
C LEU A 105 -8.70 7.73 12.26
N ARG A 106 -7.46 7.54 12.70
CA ARG A 106 -6.51 8.63 12.95
C ARG A 106 -6.25 9.47 11.69
N ILE A 107 -6.16 8.86 10.52
CA ILE A 107 -6.02 9.58 9.24
C ILE A 107 -7.33 10.31 8.92
N LEU A 108 -8.46 9.61 8.92
CA LEU A 108 -9.76 10.18 8.54
C LEU A 108 -10.22 11.32 9.45
N GLN A 109 -9.84 11.29 10.73
CA GLN A 109 -10.19 12.31 11.73
C GLN A 109 -9.14 13.43 11.84
N SER A 110 -8.01 13.32 11.16
CA SER A 110 -7.02 14.40 11.17
C SER A 110 -7.57 15.64 10.43
N ALA A 111 -7.10 16.83 10.83
CA ALA A 111 -7.60 18.09 10.30
C ALA A 111 -7.40 18.26 8.78
N ASP A 112 -6.40 17.57 8.24
CA ASP A 112 -6.06 17.59 6.81
C ASP A 112 -6.39 16.28 6.07
N GLY A 113 -7.11 15.34 6.72
CA GLY A 113 -7.43 14.04 6.13
C GLY A 113 -6.20 13.20 5.76
N GLY A 114 -5.07 13.40 6.43
CA GLY A 114 -3.81 12.70 6.16
C GLY A 114 -3.02 13.23 4.96
N MET A 115 -3.42 14.37 4.37
CA MET A 115 -2.71 14.93 3.20
C MET A 115 -1.23 15.23 3.46
N ALA A 116 -0.84 15.58 4.66
CA ALA A 116 0.58 15.78 5.00
C ALA A 116 1.37 14.48 4.88
N LEU A 117 0.81 13.37 5.38
CA LEU A 117 1.40 12.03 5.23
C LEU A 117 1.50 11.63 3.76
N GLY A 118 0.43 11.82 2.99
CA GLY A 118 0.40 11.51 1.55
C GLY A 118 1.45 12.30 0.75
N ARG A 119 1.61 13.60 1.03
CA ARG A 119 2.66 14.43 0.39
C ARG A 119 4.07 13.94 0.73
N ALA A 120 4.31 13.57 1.99
CA ALA A 120 5.61 13.03 2.41
C ALA A 120 5.88 11.67 1.76
N ALA A 121 4.87 10.78 1.72
CA ALA A 121 4.94 9.50 1.03
C ALA A 121 5.30 9.67 -0.46
N ARG A 122 4.63 10.60 -1.15
CA ARG A 122 4.92 10.91 -2.55
C ARG A 122 6.35 11.40 -2.76
N ALA A 123 6.81 12.32 -1.91
CA ALA A 123 8.16 12.85 -2.00
C ALA A 123 9.22 11.74 -1.86
N ARG A 124 9.00 10.79 -0.95
CA ARG A 124 9.85 9.61 -0.81
C ARG A 124 9.76 8.67 -2.01
N ALA A 125 8.55 8.34 -2.45
CA ALA A 125 8.32 7.41 -3.56
C ALA A 125 8.94 7.91 -4.87
N LEU A 126 8.88 9.21 -5.16
CA LEU A 126 9.55 9.82 -6.31
C LEU A 126 11.08 9.66 -6.28
N GLN A 127 11.67 9.45 -5.11
CA GLN A 127 13.11 9.20 -4.98
C GLN A 127 13.45 7.70 -5.09
N THR A 128 12.59 6.83 -4.55
CA THR A 128 12.86 5.39 -4.45
C THR A 128 12.32 4.59 -5.63
N HIS A 129 11.35 5.11 -6.38
CA HIS A 129 10.71 4.45 -7.52
C HIS A 129 11.03 5.14 -8.86
N ASP A 130 12.06 5.96 -8.92
CA ASP A 130 12.55 6.57 -10.16
C ASP A 130 13.33 5.50 -10.96
N ALA A 131 12.78 5.06 -12.09
CA ALA A 131 13.37 4.02 -12.92
C ALA A 131 14.72 4.43 -13.51
N ALA A 132 14.89 5.71 -13.90
CA ALA A 132 16.13 6.18 -14.48
C ALA A 132 17.25 6.25 -13.44
N ARG A 133 16.93 6.73 -12.23
CA ARG A 133 17.85 6.73 -11.10
C ARG A 133 18.27 5.31 -10.71
N ASN A 134 17.30 4.42 -10.53
CA ASN A 134 17.56 3.04 -10.13
C ASN A 134 18.42 2.29 -11.18
N ALA A 135 18.16 2.52 -12.48
CA ALA A 135 18.99 1.97 -13.55
C ALA A 135 20.42 2.53 -13.52
N GLY A 136 20.57 3.83 -13.27
CA GLY A 136 21.90 4.46 -13.16
C GLY A 136 22.68 3.96 -11.93
N GLU A 137 22.04 3.79 -10.78
CA GLU A 137 22.66 3.22 -9.58
C GLU A 137 23.09 1.76 -9.81
N LEU A 138 22.26 0.95 -10.49
CA LEU A 138 22.60 -0.43 -10.86
C LEU A 138 23.80 -0.48 -11.83
N GLU A 139 23.81 0.37 -12.84
CA GLU A 139 24.93 0.48 -13.77
C GLU A 139 26.25 0.82 -13.05
N GLN A 140 26.18 1.74 -12.08
CA GLN A 140 27.35 2.11 -11.29
C GLN A 140 27.86 0.95 -10.43
N ILE A 141 26.96 0.16 -9.83
CA ILE A 141 27.33 -1.04 -9.06
C ILE A 141 28.08 -2.04 -9.97
N TYR A 142 27.57 -2.31 -11.17
CA TYR A 142 28.26 -3.20 -12.11
C TYR A 142 29.64 -2.68 -12.52
N LYS A 143 29.76 -1.38 -12.78
CA LYS A 143 31.07 -0.78 -13.11
C LYS A 143 32.09 -0.94 -11.97
N THR A 144 31.66 -0.78 -10.73
CA THR A 144 32.52 -0.95 -9.55
C THR A 144 33.01 -2.40 -9.42
N ILE A 145 32.11 -3.38 -9.55
CA ILE A 145 32.46 -4.80 -9.47
C ILE A 145 33.47 -5.17 -10.57
N LEU A 146 33.25 -4.73 -11.81
CA LEU A 146 34.13 -5.01 -12.93
C LEU A 146 35.51 -4.35 -12.79
N GLN A 147 35.62 -3.24 -12.06
CA GLN A 147 36.92 -2.60 -11.78
C GLN A 147 37.71 -3.30 -10.67
N GLU A 148 37.02 -3.87 -9.68
CA GLU A 148 37.63 -4.63 -8.58
C GLU A 148 38.17 -6.02 -9.04
N GLU A 149 37.64 -6.57 -10.13
CA GLU A 149 38.07 -7.86 -10.70
C GLU A 149 39.24 -7.73 -11.67
N GLN A 150 39.79 -6.54 -11.95
CA GLN A 150 40.98 -6.38 -12.75
C GLN A 150 42.23 -6.49 -11.84
N PRO A 151 43.09 -7.53 -12.03
CA PRO A 151 44.28 -7.76 -11.22
C PRO A 151 45.37 -6.69 -11.44
#